data_a9fff3b47d589c6c5f16ed1e68e4f1c5
#
_entry.id   a9fff3b47d589c6c5f16ed1e68e4f1c5
#
_cell.length_a   1.000
_cell.length_b   1.000
_cell.length_c   1.000
_cell.angle_alpha   90.00
_cell.angle_beta   90.00
_cell.angle_gamma   90.00
#
_symmetry.space_group_name_H-M   'P 1'
#
loop_
_entity.id
_entity.type
_entity.pdbx_description
1 polymer ?
#
loop_
_entity_poly.entity_id
_entity_poly.type
_entity_poly.pdbx_seq_one_letter_code
_entity_poly.pdbx_strand_id
1 'polypeptide(L)'
;MTNKFLNKLKKEEKLEIVEPSEDICVSYSDKSANCLKSAKLLLQNNLYENSVGMSYYAMYNQLTALLFRVGVKCENHAGSILLLKLLFGKEELFEIF
;
A
#
# COMPACT_ATOMS: atom_id res chain seq x y z
N MET A 1 9.41 20.07 -0.73
CA MET A 1 10.68 19.39 -1.04
C MET A 1 10.53 18.53 -2.27
N THR A 2 11.40 18.73 -3.23
CA THR A 2 11.35 18.00 -4.49
C THR A 2 12.11 16.68 -4.36
N ASN A 3 11.44 15.58 -4.65
CA ASN A 3 12.05 14.27 -4.63
C ASN A 3 12.19 13.75 -6.06
N LYS A 4 13.42 13.49 -6.49
CA LYS A 4 13.70 13.05 -7.86
C LYS A 4 13.01 11.75 -8.23
N PHE A 5 12.94 10.81 -7.28
CA PHE A 5 12.28 9.53 -7.49
C PHE A 5 10.79 9.71 -7.72
N LEU A 6 10.13 10.51 -6.88
CA LEU A 6 8.69 10.78 -7.02
C LEU A 6 8.39 11.55 -8.32
N ASN A 7 9.26 12.50 -8.69
CA ASN A 7 9.12 13.22 -9.95
C ASN A 7 9.24 12.29 -11.16
N LYS A 8 10.15 11.31 -11.09
CA LYS A 8 10.28 10.28 -12.12
C LYS A 8 9.02 9.44 -12.24
N LEU A 9 8.46 9.00 -11.12
CA LEU A 9 7.22 8.22 -11.10
C LEU A 9 6.06 9.02 -11.68
N LYS A 10 5.98 10.30 -11.38
CA LYS A 10 4.95 11.18 -11.92
C LYS A 10 5.08 11.32 -13.43
N LYS A 11 6.32 11.49 -13.93
CA LYS A 11 6.61 11.54 -15.36
C LYS A 11 6.22 10.24 -16.08
N GLU A 12 6.44 9.11 -15.46
CA GLU A 12 6.12 7.79 -16.00
C GLU A 12 4.65 7.41 -15.79
N GLU A 13 3.84 8.32 -15.27
CA GLU A 13 2.42 8.12 -14.98
C GLU A 13 2.15 7.01 -13.96
N LYS A 14 3.14 6.71 -13.10
CA LYS A 14 3.01 5.76 -12.00
C LYS A 14 2.60 6.41 -10.69
N LEU A 15 2.56 7.74 -10.66
CA LEU A 15 2.14 8.54 -9.52
C LEU A 15 1.22 9.64 -10.02
N GLU A 16 0.00 9.66 -9.52
CA GLU A 16 -1.00 10.65 -9.90
C GLU A 16 -1.68 11.23 -8.67
N ILE A 17 -1.99 12.52 -8.72
CA ILE A 17 -2.89 13.14 -7.77
C ILE A 17 -4.30 12.92 -8.31
N VAL A 18 -5.16 12.34 -7.51
CA VAL A 18 -6.54 12.01 -7.89
C VAL A 18 -7.51 12.57 -6.86
N GLU A 19 -8.80 12.56 -7.16
CA GLU A 19 -9.81 12.92 -6.17
C GLU A 19 -9.75 11.93 -5.01
N PRO A 20 -9.69 12.41 -3.75
CA PRO A 20 -9.81 11.52 -2.59
C PRO A 20 -11.09 10.71 -2.68
N SER A 21 -11.01 9.42 -2.42
CA SER A 21 -12.16 8.53 -2.53
C SER A 21 -12.28 7.62 -1.33
N GLU A 22 -13.33 7.82 -0.56
CA GLU A 22 -13.68 6.93 0.55
C GLU A 22 -14.11 5.56 0.03
N ASP A 23 -14.84 5.51 -1.06
CA ASP A 23 -15.32 4.24 -1.65
C ASP A 23 -14.17 3.36 -2.11
N ILE A 24 -13.16 3.93 -2.77
CA ILE A 24 -11.98 3.19 -3.19
C ILE A 24 -11.16 2.77 -1.97
N CYS A 25 -11.03 3.64 -0.98
CA CYS A 25 -10.37 3.32 0.28
C CYS A 25 -11.00 2.09 0.94
N VAL A 26 -12.31 2.08 1.09
CA VAL A 26 -13.05 0.94 1.68
C VAL A 26 -12.84 -0.32 0.85
N SER A 27 -12.89 -0.22 -0.46
CA SER A 27 -12.68 -1.37 -1.36
C SER A 27 -11.30 -2.01 -1.15
N TYR A 28 -10.24 -1.23 -1.09
CA TYR A 28 -8.89 -1.75 -0.85
C TYR A 28 -8.71 -2.25 0.59
N SER A 29 -9.36 -1.63 1.57
CA SER A 29 -9.36 -2.12 2.95
C SER A 29 -10.02 -3.50 3.06
N ASP A 30 -11.11 -3.71 2.32
CA ASP A 30 -11.78 -5.01 2.26
C ASP A 30 -10.90 -6.06 1.59
N LYS A 31 -10.19 -5.70 0.52
CA LYS A 31 -9.21 -6.57 -0.12
C LYS A 31 -8.10 -6.95 0.85
N SER A 32 -7.60 -5.98 1.61
CA SER A 32 -6.58 -6.21 2.63
C SER A 32 -7.06 -7.23 3.67
N ALA A 33 -8.26 -7.05 4.19
CA ALA A 33 -8.85 -7.98 5.16
C ALA A 33 -8.98 -9.39 4.59
N ASN A 34 -9.40 -9.53 3.33
CA ASN A 34 -9.52 -10.81 2.66
C ASN A 34 -8.17 -11.49 2.45
N CYS A 35 -7.15 -10.72 2.07
CA CYS A 35 -5.78 -11.24 1.94
C CYS A 35 -5.25 -11.75 3.28
N LEU A 36 -5.51 -11.02 4.36
CA LEU A 36 -5.09 -11.44 5.71
C LEU A 36 -5.77 -12.74 6.12
N LYS A 37 -7.07 -12.86 5.85
CA LYS A 37 -7.84 -14.07 6.11
C LYS A 37 -7.25 -15.27 5.35
N SER A 38 -6.93 -15.07 4.07
CA SER A 38 -6.27 -16.08 3.24
C SER A 38 -4.91 -16.47 3.81
N ALA A 39 -4.12 -15.49 4.24
CA ALA A 39 -2.81 -15.74 4.84
C ALA A 39 -2.92 -16.64 6.05
N LYS A 40 -3.91 -16.41 6.93
CA LYS A 40 -4.13 -17.22 8.12
C LYS A 40 -4.50 -18.67 7.76
N LEU A 41 -5.38 -18.85 6.78
CA LEU A 41 -5.77 -20.19 6.31
C LEU A 41 -4.59 -20.94 5.70
N LEU A 42 -3.78 -20.26 4.90
CA LEU A 42 -2.58 -20.85 4.30
C LEU A 42 -1.56 -21.26 5.36
N LEU A 43 -1.39 -20.41 6.38
CA LEU A 43 -0.49 -20.72 7.50
C LEU A 43 -0.97 -21.97 8.25
N GLN A 44 -2.26 -22.09 8.51
CA GLN A 44 -2.86 -23.26 9.18
C GLN A 44 -2.65 -24.55 8.38
N ASN A 45 -2.48 -24.45 7.07
CA ASN A 45 -2.25 -25.59 6.18
C ASN A 45 -0.78 -25.75 5.80
N ASN A 46 0.13 -25.10 6.51
CA ASN A 46 1.58 -25.20 6.34
C ASN A 46 2.07 -24.71 4.96
N LEU A 47 1.31 -23.84 4.31
CA LEU A 47 1.67 -23.23 3.02
C LEU A 47 2.35 -21.88 3.30
N TYR A 48 3.57 -21.95 3.84
CA TYR A 48 4.25 -20.78 4.42
C TYR A 48 4.57 -19.69 3.40
N GLU A 49 5.12 -20.05 2.24
CA GLU A 49 5.46 -19.07 1.20
C GLU A 49 4.21 -18.33 0.73
N ASN A 50 3.13 -19.06 0.50
CA ASN A 50 1.88 -18.47 0.03
C ASN A 50 1.27 -17.58 1.12
N SER A 51 1.39 -17.98 2.39
CA SER A 51 0.93 -17.17 3.52
C SER A 51 1.67 -15.85 3.61
N VAL A 52 3.00 -15.87 3.44
CA VAL A 52 3.84 -14.65 3.43
C VAL A 52 3.42 -13.73 2.28
N GLY A 53 3.20 -14.29 1.08
CA GLY A 53 2.75 -13.54 -0.07
C GLY A 53 1.41 -12.84 0.18
N MET A 54 0.44 -13.55 0.75
CA MET A 54 -0.86 -12.95 1.07
C MET A 54 -0.76 -11.89 2.16
N SER A 55 0.12 -12.08 3.14
CA SER A 55 0.38 -11.06 4.17
C SER A 55 0.95 -9.79 3.56
N TYR A 56 1.87 -9.92 2.63
CA TYR A 56 2.42 -8.79 1.89
C TYR A 56 1.34 -8.03 1.13
N TYR A 57 0.47 -8.74 0.41
CA TYR A 57 -0.64 -8.11 -0.32
C TYR A 57 -1.62 -7.43 0.63
N ALA A 58 -1.87 -8.00 1.82
CA ALA A 58 -2.71 -7.36 2.82
C ALA A 58 -2.16 -5.99 3.21
N MET A 59 -0.87 -5.92 3.50
CA MET A 59 -0.21 -4.66 3.85
C MET A 59 -0.24 -3.66 2.71
N TYR A 60 0.07 -4.10 1.50
CA TYR A 60 0.09 -3.22 0.35
C TYR A 60 -1.30 -2.69 -0.02
N ASN A 61 -2.32 -3.51 0.05
CA ASN A 61 -3.69 -3.08 -0.20
C ASN A 61 -4.15 -2.04 0.83
N GLN A 62 -3.74 -2.20 2.09
CA GLN A 62 -4.08 -1.22 3.12
C GLN A 62 -3.36 0.10 2.88
N LEU A 63 -2.10 0.05 2.46
CA LEU A 63 -1.35 1.25 2.09
C LEU A 63 -2.02 1.96 0.91
N THR A 64 -2.43 1.22 -0.12
CA THR A 64 -3.15 1.76 -1.27
C THR A 64 -4.45 2.43 -0.84
N ALA A 65 -5.19 1.81 0.09
CA ALA A 65 -6.41 2.38 0.65
C ALA A 65 -6.15 3.76 1.27
N LEU A 66 -5.11 3.86 2.10
CA LEU A 66 -4.74 5.12 2.75
C LEU A 66 -4.37 6.20 1.74
N LEU A 67 -3.62 5.84 0.70
CA LEU A 67 -3.22 6.79 -0.33
C LEU A 67 -4.43 7.31 -1.12
N PHE A 68 -5.36 6.45 -1.50
CA PHE A 68 -6.58 6.89 -2.16
C PHE A 68 -7.44 7.79 -1.29
N ARG A 69 -7.43 7.55 0.01
CA ARG A 69 -8.17 8.40 0.95
C ARG A 69 -7.66 9.83 0.94
N VAL A 70 -6.37 10.04 0.72
CA VAL A 70 -5.77 11.38 0.65
C VAL A 70 -5.58 11.87 -0.78
N GLY A 71 -6.07 11.14 -1.77
CA GLY A 71 -6.05 11.58 -3.16
C GLY A 71 -4.76 11.29 -3.92
N VAL A 72 -4.11 10.18 -3.63
CA VAL A 72 -2.90 9.77 -4.33
C VAL A 72 -3.06 8.36 -4.89
N LYS A 73 -2.71 8.21 -6.17
CA LYS A 73 -2.62 6.90 -6.81
C LYS A 73 -1.16 6.64 -7.15
N CYS A 74 -0.59 5.54 -6.65
CA CYS A 74 0.80 5.18 -6.91
C CYS A 74 0.90 3.71 -7.28
N GLU A 75 1.48 3.42 -8.44
CA GLU A 75 1.63 2.06 -8.97
C GLU A 75 3.05 1.52 -8.77
N ASN A 76 3.77 2.04 -7.77
CA ASN A 76 5.12 1.61 -7.44
C ASN A 76 5.21 1.38 -5.93
N HIS A 77 5.65 0.18 -5.52
CA HIS A 77 5.70 -0.20 -4.10
C HIS A 77 6.62 0.72 -3.29
N ALA A 78 7.84 0.94 -3.77
CA ALA A 78 8.79 1.82 -3.07
C ALA A 78 8.28 3.26 -2.99
N GLY A 79 7.65 3.75 -4.06
CA GLY A 79 7.03 5.07 -4.09
C GLY A 79 5.89 5.19 -3.11
N SER A 80 5.05 4.16 -3.01
CA SER A 80 3.93 4.14 -2.06
C SER A 80 4.41 4.19 -0.61
N ILE A 81 5.45 3.45 -0.28
CA ILE A 81 6.04 3.44 1.06
C ILE A 81 6.64 4.82 1.38
N LEU A 82 7.36 5.40 0.43
CA LEU A 82 7.93 6.74 0.60
C LEU A 82 6.84 7.80 0.82
N LEU A 83 5.75 7.72 0.04
CA LEU A 83 4.60 8.62 0.20
C LEU A 83 3.95 8.49 1.56
N LEU A 84 3.84 7.25 2.06
CA LEU A 84 3.31 7.02 3.40
C LEU A 84 4.16 7.76 4.44
N LYS A 85 5.48 7.67 4.34
CA LYS A 85 6.41 8.39 5.22
C LYS A 85 6.22 9.90 5.12
N LEU A 86 6.18 10.43 3.91
CA LEU A 86 6.10 11.89 3.68
C LEU A 86 4.74 12.47 4.11
N LEU A 87 3.66 11.73 3.87
CA LEU A 87 2.31 12.21 4.16
C LEU A 87 1.89 12.00 5.60
N PHE A 88 2.34 10.91 6.23
CA PHE A 88 1.91 10.58 7.59
C PHE A 88 3.02 10.77 8.63
N GLY A 89 4.28 10.93 8.20
CA GLY A 89 5.39 11.41 9.04
C GLY A 89 5.77 10.55 10.24
N LYS A 90 5.42 9.28 10.26
CA LYS A 90 5.69 8.39 11.37
C LYS A 90 6.87 7.47 11.05
N GLU A 91 8.08 7.97 11.25
CA GLU A 91 9.30 7.24 10.88
C GLU A 91 9.44 5.87 11.53
N GLU A 92 9.03 5.74 12.78
CA GLU A 92 9.13 4.48 13.52
C GLU A 92 8.37 3.34 12.84
N LEU A 93 7.32 3.64 12.09
CA LEU A 93 6.57 2.63 11.35
C LEU A 93 7.33 2.11 10.13
N PHE A 94 8.27 2.89 9.62
CA PHE A 94 8.98 2.55 8.39
C PHE A 94 10.18 1.67 8.60
N GLU A 95 10.68 1.57 9.81
CA GLU A 95 11.73 0.62 10.17
C GLU A 95 11.22 -0.83 10.11
N ILE A 96 9.91 -1.01 10.13
CA ILE A 96 9.26 -2.32 10.03
C ILE A 96 9.14 -2.77 8.58
N PHE A 97 9.05 -1.82 7.67
CA PHE A 97 8.97 -2.10 6.24
C PHE A 97 10.36 -2.31 5.65
#